data_42094b0e7065eb78439966253088f6a8
#
_entry.id   42094b0e7065eb78439966253088f6a8
#
_cell.length_a   1.000
_cell.length_b   1.000
_cell.length_c   1.000
_cell.angle_alpha   90.00
_cell.angle_beta   90.00
_cell.angle_gamma   90.00
#
_symmetry.space_group_name_H-M   'P 1'
#
loop_
_entity.id
_entity.type
_entity.pdbx_description
1 polymer ?
#
loop_
_entity_poly.entity_id
_entity_poly.type
_entity_poly.pdbx_seq_one_letter_code
_entity_poly.pdbx_strand_id
1 'polypeptide(L)'
;MVRGADIRRLRDLELLIQGIPGYKSPKLNLEQYITDANIVAVAIWDAYMRNYLTNARVLDLGCGTGRFAIAAALMGARQVICVDIDPEALTIAKESASEYGLNNVDFVTNDVRNMAITGKFNVIFQNPPFGIQSERGLDVKFLTTAINHSNIIYTIHKLSTLDYINNKVNSLGCAMNVLDKVTITIPLMYKHHRKRKYKTEAFLARIECPGR
;
A
#
# COMPACT_ATOMS: atom_id res chain seq x y z
N MET A 1 11.72 -0.83 22.46
CA MET A 1 10.41 -0.79 21.77
C MET A 1 10.11 0.66 21.42
N VAL A 2 10.09 1.00 20.15
CA VAL A 2 9.64 2.32 19.68
C VAL A 2 8.11 2.32 19.73
N ARG A 3 7.53 3.22 20.50
CA ARG A 3 6.06 3.38 20.57
C ARG A 3 5.65 4.47 19.59
N GLY A 4 4.45 4.37 19.01
CA GLY A 4 3.91 5.40 18.11
C GLY A 4 3.93 6.83 18.70
N ALA A 5 4.00 6.97 20.02
CA ALA A 5 4.18 8.23 20.73
C ALA A 5 5.50 8.98 20.41
N ASP A 6 6.49 8.32 19.81
CA ASP A 6 7.78 8.92 19.49
C ASP A 6 7.84 9.50 18.05
N ILE A 7 6.79 9.29 17.24
CA ILE A 7 6.72 9.80 15.85
C ILE A 7 6.15 11.21 15.87
N ARG A 8 7.02 12.21 15.72
CA ARG A 8 6.65 13.64 15.76
C ARG A 8 6.73 14.31 14.39
N ARG A 9 7.45 13.72 13.46
CA ARG A 9 7.71 14.28 12.13
C ARG A 9 7.64 13.16 11.09
N LEU A 10 7.34 13.51 9.86
CA LEU A 10 7.37 12.60 8.72
C LEU A 10 8.68 11.80 8.63
N ARG A 11 9.81 12.45 8.90
CA ARG A 11 11.13 11.79 8.87
C ARG A 11 11.28 10.69 9.91
N ASP A 12 10.68 10.85 11.08
CA ASP A 12 10.72 9.83 12.15
C ASP A 12 9.96 8.58 11.68
N LEU A 13 8.81 8.77 11.04
CA LEU A 13 8.02 7.69 10.43
C LEU A 13 8.78 7.00 9.29
N GLU A 14 9.39 7.76 8.39
CA GLU A 14 10.19 7.21 7.28
C GLU A 14 11.32 6.29 7.78
N LEU A 15 12.06 6.72 8.81
CA LEU A 15 13.13 5.93 9.40
C LEU A 15 12.63 4.61 10.00
N LEU A 16 11.47 4.61 10.65
CA LEU A 16 10.85 3.39 11.16
C LEU A 16 10.47 2.43 10.02
N ILE A 17 9.84 2.95 8.96
CA ILE A 17 9.44 2.15 7.81
C ILE A 17 10.65 1.56 7.08
N GLN A 18 11.78 2.27 7.03
CA GLN A 18 13.03 1.76 6.47
C GLN A 18 13.53 0.49 7.18
N GLY A 19 13.27 0.37 8.50
CA GLY A 19 13.61 -0.80 9.30
C GLY A 19 12.78 -2.05 9.00
N ILE A 20 11.63 -1.92 8.32
CA ILE A 20 10.78 -3.07 7.96
C ILE A 20 11.45 -3.86 6.83
N PRO A 21 11.72 -5.16 7.03
CA PRO A 21 12.38 -6.01 6.04
C PRO A 21 11.63 -6.08 4.71
N GLY A 22 12.38 -6.36 3.66
CA GLY A 22 11.83 -6.68 2.35
C GLY A 22 11.57 -8.16 2.16
N TYR A 23 11.17 -8.53 0.95
CA TYR A 23 10.96 -9.92 0.57
C TYR A 23 12.27 -10.71 0.63
N LYS A 24 12.24 -11.91 1.21
CA LYS A 24 13.38 -12.86 1.20
C LYS A 24 13.60 -13.46 -0.19
N SER A 25 12.51 -13.81 -0.87
CA SER A 25 12.49 -14.40 -2.21
C SER A 25 11.35 -13.80 -3.04
N PRO A 26 11.54 -12.58 -3.59
CA PRO A 26 10.47 -11.89 -4.30
C PRO A 26 10.02 -12.65 -5.55
N LYS A 27 8.70 -12.74 -5.76
CA LYS A 27 8.04 -13.46 -6.86
C LYS A 27 7.75 -12.51 -8.01
N LEU A 28 8.37 -12.75 -9.17
CA LEU A 28 8.25 -11.86 -10.34
C LEU A 28 6.82 -11.74 -10.87
N ASN A 29 6.12 -12.86 -10.95
CA ASN A 29 4.74 -12.91 -11.42
C ASN A 29 3.74 -12.15 -10.52
N LEU A 30 4.14 -11.84 -9.29
CA LEU A 30 3.39 -11.01 -8.35
C LEU A 30 3.90 -9.56 -8.33
N GLU A 31 4.92 -9.23 -9.13
CA GLU A 31 5.57 -7.92 -9.15
C GLU A 31 5.99 -7.44 -7.74
N GLN A 32 6.55 -8.35 -6.95
CA GLN A 32 6.96 -8.05 -5.58
C GLN A 32 8.21 -7.17 -5.56
N TYR A 33 8.03 -5.93 -5.23
CA TYR A 33 9.07 -4.96 -4.89
C TYR A 33 8.65 -4.17 -3.66
N ILE A 34 9.63 -3.73 -2.92
CA ILE A 34 9.38 -2.97 -1.69
C ILE A 34 8.95 -1.55 -2.07
N THR A 35 7.84 -1.07 -1.54
CA THR A 35 7.49 0.34 -1.63
C THR A 35 8.49 1.16 -0.82
N ASP A 36 9.09 2.18 -1.42
CA ASP A 36 10.07 3.02 -0.76
C ASP A 36 9.47 3.70 0.49
N ALA A 37 10.27 3.76 1.55
CA ALA A 37 9.79 4.22 2.86
C ALA A 37 9.28 5.67 2.84
N ASN A 38 9.89 6.54 2.03
CA ASN A 38 9.44 7.92 1.86
C ASN A 38 8.02 7.99 1.26
N ILE A 39 7.70 7.14 0.28
CA ILE A 39 6.36 7.10 -0.36
C ILE A 39 5.30 6.66 0.65
N VAL A 40 5.60 5.59 1.40
CA VAL A 40 4.72 5.10 2.47
C VAL A 40 4.53 6.20 3.53
N ALA A 41 5.63 6.84 3.95
CA ALA A 41 5.58 7.89 4.97
C ALA A 41 4.73 9.08 4.53
N VAL A 42 4.84 9.53 3.27
CA VAL A 42 4.02 10.63 2.72
C VAL A 42 2.54 10.27 2.75
N ALA A 43 2.16 9.06 2.30
CA ALA A 43 0.77 8.63 2.29
C ALA A 43 0.17 8.52 3.71
N ILE A 44 0.89 7.88 4.62
CA ILE A 44 0.46 7.69 6.02
C ILE A 44 0.41 9.04 6.75
N TRP A 45 1.38 9.93 6.49
CA TRP A 45 1.41 11.26 7.12
C TRP A 45 0.26 12.15 6.65
N ASP A 46 -0.06 12.16 5.33
CA ASP A 46 -1.23 12.88 4.81
C ASP A 46 -2.53 12.33 5.43
N ALA A 47 -2.67 11.00 5.55
CA ALA A 47 -3.82 10.38 6.20
C ALA A 47 -3.93 10.75 7.70
N TYR A 48 -2.80 10.77 8.41
CA TYR A 48 -2.73 11.17 9.81
C TYR A 48 -3.13 12.64 10.01
N MET A 49 -2.56 13.56 9.24
CA MET A 49 -2.85 14.99 9.31
C MET A 49 -4.30 15.32 8.99
N ARG A 50 -4.97 14.46 8.20
CA ARG A 50 -6.40 14.56 7.88
C ARG A 50 -7.31 13.85 8.88
N ASN A 51 -6.73 13.27 9.94
CA ASN A 51 -7.44 12.49 10.95
C ASN A 51 -8.16 11.24 10.38
N TYR A 52 -7.65 10.65 9.29
CA TYR A 52 -8.22 9.44 8.71
C TYR A 52 -7.74 8.16 9.43
N LEU A 53 -6.70 8.25 10.28
CA LEU A 53 -6.14 7.08 10.97
C LEU A 53 -6.61 6.94 12.42
N THR A 54 -6.96 8.05 13.09
CA THR A 54 -7.33 8.00 14.51
C THR A 54 -8.54 7.10 14.73
N ASN A 55 -8.36 6.04 15.50
CA ASN A 55 -9.38 5.04 15.81
C ASN A 55 -10.00 4.37 14.57
N ALA A 56 -9.29 4.38 13.44
CA ALA A 56 -9.75 3.90 12.16
C ALA A 56 -9.63 2.38 12.01
N ARG A 57 -10.50 1.80 11.17
CA ARG A 57 -10.35 0.48 10.59
C ARG A 57 -9.72 0.62 9.21
N VAL A 58 -8.51 0.10 9.05
CA VAL A 58 -7.66 0.28 7.87
C VAL A 58 -7.53 -1.05 7.13
N LEU A 59 -7.47 -0.98 5.79
CA LEU A 59 -7.09 -2.10 4.94
C LEU A 59 -5.80 -1.75 4.18
N ASP A 60 -4.81 -2.62 4.24
CA ASP A 60 -3.65 -2.62 3.37
C ASP A 60 -3.84 -3.73 2.33
N LEU A 61 -4.17 -3.34 1.10
CA LEU A 61 -4.58 -4.25 0.03
C LEU A 61 -3.40 -4.59 -0.88
N GLY A 62 -2.95 -5.84 -0.86
CA GLY A 62 -1.68 -6.27 -1.45
C GLY A 62 -0.51 -5.78 -0.59
N CYS A 63 -0.60 -6.05 0.72
CA CYS A 63 0.26 -5.42 1.71
C CYS A 63 1.74 -5.84 1.66
N GLY A 64 2.06 -6.94 0.97
CA GLY A 64 3.42 -7.46 0.88
C GLY A 64 4.03 -7.69 2.27
N THR A 65 5.17 -7.06 2.53
CA THR A 65 5.85 -7.13 3.85
C THR A 65 5.28 -6.18 4.90
N GLY A 66 4.13 -5.54 4.64
CA GLY A 66 3.31 -4.83 5.64
C GLY A 66 3.71 -3.38 5.93
N ARG A 67 4.44 -2.70 5.05
CA ARG A 67 4.92 -1.33 5.32
C ARG A 67 3.79 -0.33 5.59
N PHE A 68 2.72 -0.34 4.79
CA PHE A 68 1.56 0.51 5.03
C PHE A 68 0.80 0.07 6.29
N ALA A 69 0.57 -1.25 6.46
CA ALA A 69 -0.16 -1.79 7.60
C ALA A 69 0.50 -1.42 8.93
N ILE A 70 1.81 -1.65 9.06
CA ILE A 70 2.58 -1.35 10.28
C ILE A 70 2.60 0.16 10.53
N ALA A 71 2.85 0.97 9.50
CA ALA A 71 2.86 2.41 9.64
C ALA A 71 1.49 2.97 10.05
N ALA A 72 0.39 2.46 9.50
CA ALA A 72 -0.97 2.85 9.89
C ALA A 72 -1.29 2.49 11.35
N ALA A 73 -0.87 1.30 11.79
CA ALA A 73 -1.03 0.86 13.19
C ALA A 73 -0.24 1.75 14.17
N LEU A 74 1.02 2.08 13.83
CA LEU A 74 1.85 2.99 14.62
C LEU A 74 1.26 4.40 14.72
N MET A 75 0.55 4.84 13.67
CA MET A 75 -0.07 6.18 13.59
C MET A 75 -1.51 6.25 14.10
N GLY A 76 -1.96 5.23 14.87
CA GLY A 76 -3.19 5.31 15.65
C GLY A 76 -4.41 4.62 15.05
N ALA A 77 -4.24 3.77 14.03
CA ALA A 77 -5.33 2.92 13.56
C ALA A 77 -5.77 1.96 14.68
N ARG A 78 -7.08 1.79 14.86
CA ARG A 78 -7.64 0.85 15.84
C ARG A 78 -7.45 -0.59 15.43
N GLN A 79 -7.65 -0.87 14.16
CA GLN A 79 -7.49 -2.18 13.54
C GLN A 79 -6.94 -2.02 12.13
N VAL A 80 -5.97 -2.82 11.76
CA VAL A 80 -5.44 -2.90 10.40
C VAL A 80 -5.60 -4.32 9.90
N ILE A 81 -6.13 -4.49 8.69
CA ILE A 81 -6.16 -5.78 7.99
C ILE A 81 -5.15 -5.71 6.84
N CYS A 82 -4.15 -6.57 6.91
CA CYS A 82 -3.08 -6.74 5.93
C CYS A 82 -3.44 -7.92 5.03
N VAL A 83 -3.75 -7.68 3.78
CA VAL A 83 -4.19 -8.70 2.81
C VAL A 83 -3.15 -8.86 1.73
N ASP A 84 -2.68 -10.08 1.52
CA ASP A 84 -1.81 -10.43 0.39
C ASP A 84 -2.10 -11.84 -0.10
N ILE A 85 -1.78 -12.13 -1.35
CA ILE A 85 -1.89 -13.46 -1.93
C ILE A 85 -0.72 -14.36 -1.50
N ASP A 86 0.41 -13.77 -1.08
CA ASP A 86 1.62 -14.49 -0.73
C ASP A 86 1.76 -14.69 0.79
N PRO A 87 1.58 -15.92 1.31
CA PRO A 87 1.73 -16.19 2.74
C PRO A 87 3.17 -15.98 3.26
N GLU A 88 4.20 -16.08 2.40
CA GLU A 88 5.59 -15.82 2.82
C GLU A 88 5.79 -14.32 3.11
N ALA A 89 5.19 -13.44 2.29
CA ALA A 89 5.20 -12.01 2.54
C ALA A 89 4.47 -11.65 3.84
N LEU A 90 3.30 -12.26 4.08
CA LEU A 90 2.53 -12.08 5.31
C LEU A 90 3.27 -12.57 6.57
N THR A 91 4.10 -13.61 6.44
CA THR A 91 4.95 -14.07 7.56
C THR A 91 5.94 -12.98 7.95
N ILE A 92 6.62 -12.35 6.98
CA ILE A 92 7.54 -11.24 7.23
C ILE A 92 6.80 -10.04 7.84
N ALA A 93 5.62 -9.70 7.32
CA ALA A 93 4.80 -8.62 7.84
C ALA A 93 4.38 -8.88 9.30
N LYS A 94 4.00 -10.11 9.63
CA LYS A 94 3.61 -10.51 10.99
C LYS A 94 4.79 -10.47 11.98
N GLU A 95 5.96 -10.97 11.56
CA GLU A 95 7.19 -10.89 12.35
C GLU A 95 7.53 -9.43 12.65
N SER A 96 7.51 -8.57 11.61
CA SER A 96 7.77 -7.14 11.77
C SER A 96 6.75 -6.44 12.68
N ALA A 97 5.46 -6.70 12.54
CA ALA A 97 4.44 -6.14 13.43
C ALA A 97 4.69 -6.53 14.90
N SER A 98 5.09 -7.79 15.13
CA SER A 98 5.45 -8.28 16.48
C SER A 98 6.67 -7.55 17.05
N GLU A 99 7.71 -7.30 16.25
CA GLU A 99 8.90 -6.54 16.65
C GLU A 99 8.56 -5.11 17.08
N TYR A 100 7.58 -4.48 16.44
CA TYR A 100 7.05 -3.16 16.82
C TYR A 100 6.03 -3.24 17.98
N GLY A 101 5.71 -4.43 18.49
CA GLY A 101 4.76 -4.63 19.60
C GLY A 101 3.30 -4.36 19.21
N LEU A 102 2.97 -4.48 17.91
CA LEU A 102 1.63 -4.26 17.40
C LEU A 102 0.78 -5.54 17.53
N ASN A 103 -0.40 -5.41 18.13
CA ASN A 103 -1.37 -6.48 18.33
C ASN A 103 -2.72 -6.20 17.65
N ASN A 104 -2.80 -5.12 16.89
CA ASN A 104 -3.98 -4.64 16.19
C ASN A 104 -3.88 -4.78 14.67
N VAL A 105 -2.98 -5.63 14.17
CA VAL A 105 -2.79 -5.94 12.76
C VAL A 105 -3.16 -7.40 12.51
N ASP A 106 -4.19 -7.64 11.70
CA ASP A 106 -4.63 -8.96 11.26
C ASP A 106 -4.04 -9.26 9.87
N PHE A 107 -3.60 -10.51 9.63
CA PHE A 107 -2.96 -10.94 8.39
C PHE A 107 -3.83 -11.99 7.71
N VAL A 108 -4.23 -11.74 6.46
CA VAL A 108 -5.17 -12.55 5.72
C VAL A 108 -4.61 -12.90 4.34
N THR A 109 -4.42 -14.19 4.08
CA THR A 109 -4.09 -14.67 2.73
C THR A 109 -5.34 -14.65 1.88
N ASN A 110 -5.39 -13.76 0.88
CA ASN A 110 -6.53 -13.64 -0.02
C ASN A 110 -6.11 -13.05 -1.37
N ASP A 111 -6.83 -13.44 -2.41
CA ASP A 111 -6.66 -12.87 -3.75
C ASP A 111 -7.65 -11.72 -3.95
N VAL A 112 -7.14 -10.55 -4.32
CA VAL A 112 -7.97 -9.37 -4.59
C VAL A 112 -9.02 -9.60 -5.69
N ARG A 113 -8.75 -10.53 -6.60
CA ARG A 113 -9.68 -10.89 -7.69
C ARG A 113 -10.96 -11.54 -7.19
N ASN A 114 -10.90 -12.19 -6.02
CA ASN A 114 -11.99 -12.91 -5.37
C ASN A 114 -12.04 -12.54 -3.88
N MET A 115 -11.95 -11.23 -3.58
CA MET A 115 -11.84 -10.77 -2.21
C MET A 115 -13.06 -11.19 -1.35
N ALA A 116 -12.80 -12.04 -0.36
CA ALA A 116 -13.81 -12.53 0.57
C ALA A 116 -14.00 -11.62 1.81
N ILE A 117 -13.21 -10.54 1.92
CA ILE A 117 -13.32 -9.60 3.04
C ILE A 117 -14.56 -8.73 2.86
N THR A 118 -15.42 -8.73 3.86
CA THR A 118 -16.66 -7.97 3.87
C THR A 118 -16.57 -6.74 4.79
N GLY A 119 -17.42 -5.74 4.51
CA GLY A 119 -17.53 -4.53 5.31
C GLY A 119 -16.77 -3.35 4.76
N LYS A 120 -16.89 -2.21 5.46
CA LYS A 120 -16.28 -0.95 5.08
C LYS A 120 -15.05 -0.65 5.94
N PHE A 121 -14.11 0.07 5.34
CA PHE A 121 -12.91 0.58 6.00
C PHE A 121 -12.95 2.10 6.00
N ASN A 122 -12.32 2.73 6.99
CA ASN A 122 -12.18 4.17 7.03
C ASN A 122 -11.21 4.65 5.96
N VAL A 123 -10.10 3.91 5.77
CA VAL A 123 -9.10 4.18 4.74
C VAL A 123 -8.48 2.90 4.21
N ILE A 124 -8.14 2.89 2.92
CA ILE A 124 -7.42 1.79 2.27
C ILE A 124 -6.10 2.33 1.71
N PHE A 125 -5.02 1.58 1.95
CA PHE A 125 -3.73 1.77 1.30
C PHE A 125 -3.48 0.63 0.32
N GLN A 126 -2.85 0.93 -0.82
CA GLN A 126 -2.45 -0.08 -1.79
C GLN A 126 -1.30 0.39 -2.68
N ASN A 127 -0.43 -0.54 -3.02
CA ASN A 127 0.54 -0.42 -4.12
C ASN A 127 0.33 -1.60 -5.07
N PRO A 128 -0.65 -1.54 -5.97
CA PRO A 128 -0.99 -2.67 -6.83
C PRO A 128 0.13 -3.00 -7.81
N PRO A 129 0.19 -4.24 -8.33
CA PRO A 129 1.12 -4.60 -9.39
C PRO A 129 0.85 -3.76 -10.65
N PHE A 130 1.93 -3.35 -11.33
CA PHE A 130 1.84 -2.42 -12.47
C PHE A 130 1.50 -3.08 -13.82
N GLY A 131 1.25 -4.40 -13.85
CA GLY A 131 0.93 -5.14 -15.07
C GLY A 131 2.13 -5.29 -16.02
N ILE A 132 3.37 -5.30 -15.50
CA ILE A 132 4.59 -5.53 -16.28
C ILE A 132 4.83 -7.03 -16.42
N GLN A 133 4.63 -7.79 -15.36
CA GLN A 133 4.81 -9.25 -15.25
C GLN A 133 3.54 -9.96 -14.77
N SER A 134 2.60 -9.22 -14.22
CA SER A 134 1.29 -9.68 -13.74
C SER A 134 0.22 -9.52 -14.82
N GLU A 135 -1.01 -9.93 -14.52
CA GLU A 135 -2.18 -9.78 -15.38
C GLU A 135 -2.46 -8.30 -15.69
N ARG A 136 -2.68 -7.97 -16.98
CA ARG A 136 -3.08 -6.61 -17.40
C ARG A 136 -4.39 -6.20 -16.75
N GLY A 137 -4.46 -4.98 -16.22
CA GLY A 137 -5.66 -4.43 -15.57
C GLY A 137 -5.88 -4.91 -14.14
N LEU A 138 -4.93 -5.65 -13.56
CA LEU A 138 -4.99 -6.04 -12.16
C LEU A 138 -4.97 -4.82 -11.22
N ASP A 139 -4.20 -3.78 -11.56
CA ASP A 139 -4.18 -2.50 -10.87
C ASP A 139 -5.56 -1.83 -10.82
N VAL A 140 -6.34 -1.91 -11.90
CA VAL A 140 -7.72 -1.41 -11.96
C VAL A 140 -8.67 -2.27 -11.11
N LYS A 141 -8.45 -3.58 -11.03
CA LYS A 141 -9.21 -4.44 -10.11
C LYS A 141 -8.96 -4.06 -8.66
N PHE A 142 -7.69 -3.86 -8.27
CA PHE A 142 -7.32 -3.33 -6.96
C PHE A 142 -8.04 -2.02 -6.66
N LEU A 143 -7.96 -1.05 -7.57
CA LEU A 143 -8.62 0.24 -7.43
C LEU A 143 -10.15 0.10 -7.25
N THR A 144 -10.81 -0.71 -8.10
CA THR A 144 -12.26 -0.91 -8.01
C THR A 144 -12.65 -1.60 -6.70
N THR A 145 -11.89 -2.60 -6.28
CA THR A 145 -12.09 -3.27 -5.00
C THR A 145 -11.96 -2.27 -3.84
N ALA A 146 -10.92 -1.44 -3.85
CA ALA A 146 -10.72 -0.43 -2.81
C ALA A 146 -11.88 0.58 -2.74
N ILE A 147 -12.34 1.10 -3.90
CA ILE A 147 -13.48 2.03 -3.98
C ILE A 147 -14.78 1.41 -3.48
N ASN A 148 -14.96 0.10 -3.65
CA ASN A 148 -16.14 -0.60 -3.13
C ASN A 148 -16.12 -0.77 -1.60
N HIS A 149 -14.95 -0.68 -0.97
CA HIS A 149 -14.79 -0.93 0.47
C HIS A 149 -14.42 0.30 1.30
N SER A 150 -14.03 1.42 0.69
CA SER A 150 -13.72 2.67 1.41
C SER A 150 -14.04 3.91 0.57
N ASN A 151 -14.26 5.01 1.28
CA ASN A 151 -14.39 6.34 0.66
C ASN A 151 -13.03 7.07 0.57
N ILE A 152 -12.01 6.60 1.27
CA ILE A 152 -10.66 7.19 1.27
C ILE A 152 -9.66 6.12 0.88
N ILE A 153 -8.97 6.33 -0.24
CA ILE A 153 -7.99 5.37 -0.76
C ILE A 153 -6.68 6.10 -1.07
N TYR A 154 -5.56 5.53 -0.63
CA TYR A 154 -4.21 5.90 -1.06
C TYR A 154 -3.68 4.82 -1.99
N THR A 155 -3.26 5.22 -3.19
CA THR A 155 -2.87 4.28 -4.24
C THR A 155 -1.66 4.77 -5.02
N ILE A 156 -0.87 3.83 -5.53
CA ILE A 156 0.31 4.11 -6.36
C ILE A 156 0.06 3.50 -7.74
N HIS A 157 0.27 4.28 -8.80
CA HIS A 157 0.15 3.83 -10.19
C HIS A 157 1.29 4.37 -11.05
N LYS A 158 1.51 3.77 -12.23
CA LYS A 158 2.46 4.30 -13.20
C LYS A 158 2.05 5.71 -13.66
N LEU A 159 3.03 6.59 -13.79
CA LEU A 159 2.77 7.95 -14.27
C LEU A 159 2.15 7.96 -15.67
N SER A 160 2.52 7.01 -16.53
CA SER A 160 1.95 6.86 -17.88
C SER A 160 0.45 6.49 -17.90
N THR A 161 -0.12 6.06 -16.79
CA THR A 161 -1.55 5.71 -16.67
C THR A 161 -2.37 6.79 -15.95
N LEU A 162 -1.78 7.94 -15.64
CA LEU A 162 -2.39 9.00 -14.81
C LEU A 162 -3.77 9.42 -15.34
N ASP A 163 -3.86 9.78 -16.62
CA ASP A 163 -5.11 10.25 -17.21
C ASP A 163 -6.18 9.14 -17.22
N TYR A 164 -5.75 7.90 -17.53
CA TYR A 164 -6.65 6.75 -17.53
C TYR A 164 -7.22 6.48 -16.12
N ILE A 165 -6.38 6.47 -15.10
CA ILE A 165 -6.80 6.25 -13.70
C ILE A 165 -7.69 7.40 -13.23
N ASN A 166 -7.34 8.65 -13.55
CA ASN A 166 -8.16 9.81 -13.19
C ASN A 166 -9.56 9.74 -13.82
N ASN A 167 -9.64 9.42 -15.13
CA ASN A 167 -10.92 9.25 -15.80
C ASN A 167 -11.74 8.11 -15.20
N LYS A 168 -11.08 6.99 -14.85
CA LYS A 168 -11.75 5.85 -14.20
C LYS A 168 -12.29 6.24 -12.82
N VAL A 169 -11.53 6.94 -12.00
CA VAL A 169 -11.95 7.44 -10.68
C VAL A 169 -13.15 8.38 -10.81
N ASN A 170 -13.07 9.34 -11.73
CA ASN A 170 -14.16 10.29 -12.00
C ASN A 170 -15.44 9.58 -12.46
N SER A 171 -15.31 8.55 -13.32
CA SER A 171 -16.48 7.76 -13.80
C SER A 171 -17.17 6.97 -12.68
N LEU A 172 -16.47 6.74 -11.56
CA LEU A 172 -17.00 6.11 -10.36
C LEU A 172 -17.53 7.12 -9.33
N GLY A 173 -17.62 8.42 -9.68
CA GLY A 173 -18.11 9.47 -8.80
C GLY A 173 -17.14 9.85 -7.69
N CYS A 174 -15.84 9.54 -7.86
CA CYS A 174 -14.79 9.88 -6.91
C CYS A 174 -13.89 10.99 -7.48
N ALA A 175 -13.12 11.64 -6.60
CA ALA A 175 -12.10 12.62 -6.99
C ALA A 175 -10.70 12.09 -6.65
N MET A 176 -9.72 12.35 -7.52
CA MET A 176 -8.33 11.97 -7.31
C MET A 176 -7.45 13.20 -7.11
N ASN A 177 -6.62 13.16 -6.08
CA ASN A 177 -5.61 14.18 -5.79
C ASN A 177 -4.22 13.53 -5.81
N VAL A 178 -3.38 13.94 -6.75
CA VAL A 178 -1.98 13.48 -6.84
C VAL A 178 -1.17 14.17 -5.74
N LEU A 179 -0.60 13.40 -4.84
CA LEU A 179 0.19 13.87 -3.70
C LEU A 179 1.66 14.02 -4.06
N ASP A 180 2.19 13.07 -4.85
CA ASP A 180 3.61 13.08 -5.24
C ASP A 180 3.82 12.32 -6.56
N LYS A 181 4.89 12.69 -7.29
CA LYS A 181 5.42 11.95 -8.44
C LYS A 181 6.77 11.38 -8.06
N VAL A 182 6.91 10.07 -8.19
CA VAL A 182 8.03 9.33 -7.63
C VAL A 182 8.67 8.42 -8.67
N THR A 183 9.94 8.09 -8.48
CA THR A 183 10.63 7.06 -9.27
C THR A 183 10.73 5.79 -8.45
N ILE A 184 10.11 4.72 -8.91
CA ILE A 184 10.18 3.40 -8.27
C ILE A 184 11.26 2.57 -8.95
N THR A 185 12.11 1.95 -8.14
CA THR A 185 13.14 1.03 -8.63
C THR A 185 12.66 -0.41 -8.46
N ILE A 186 12.38 -1.08 -9.58
CA ILE A 186 11.96 -2.48 -9.61
C ILE A 186 13.20 -3.34 -9.88
N PRO A 187 13.55 -4.28 -8.98
CA PRO A 187 14.65 -5.21 -9.23
C PRO A 187 14.31 -6.10 -10.43
N LEU A 188 15.22 -6.19 -11.41
CA LEU A 188 15.10 -7.16 -12.50
C LEU A 188 15.81 -8.44 -12.07
N MET A 189 15.04 -9.52 -11.90
CA MET A 189 15.54 -10.83 -11.43
C MET A 189 15.84 -11.81 -12.57
N TYR A 190 15.97 -11.36 -13.83
CA TYR A 190 16.34 -12.23 -14.94
C TYR A 190 17.85 -12.42 -15.02
N LYS A 191 18.30 -13.69 -14.97
CA LYS A 191 19.71 -14.10 -15.10
C LYS A 191 20.40 -13.65 -16.41
N HIS A 192 19.65 -13.24 -17.43
CA HIS A 192 20.15 -12.90 -18.77
C HIS A 192 20.09 -11.39 -19.12
N HIS A 193 19.58 -10.52 -18.25
CA HIS A 193 19.53 -9.10 -18.55
C HIS A 193 20.75 -8.35 -17.99
N ARG A 194 21.44 -7.58 -18.87
CA ARG A 194 22.58 -6.72 -18.51
C ARG A 194 22.25 -5.60 -17.52
N LYS A 195 20.98 -5.22 -17.36
CA LYS A 195 20.55 -4.21 -16.39
C LYS A 195 19.91 -4.90 -15.17
N ARG A 196 20.48 -4.67 -14.00
CA ARG A 196 20.02 -5.27 -12.73
C ARG A 196 18.80 -4.57 -12.11
N LYS A 197 18.36 -3.41 -12.62
CA LYS A 197 17.28 -2.60 -12.07
C LYS A 197 16.53 -1.89 -13.20
N TYR A 198 15.20 -1.86 -13.10
CA TYR A 198 14.33 -1.06 -13.95
C TYR A 198 13.76 0.10 -13.12
N LYS A 199 13.86 1.33 -13.63
CA LYS A 199 13.24 2.51 -13.02
C LYS A 199 11.96 2.84 -13.77
N THR A 200 10.88 3.04 -13.05
CA THR A 200 9.61 3.50 -13.60
C THR A 200 9.12 4.73 -12.85
N GLU A 201 8.57 5.68 -13.58
CA GLU A 201 7.89 6.80 -12.96
C GLU A 201 6.49 6.38 -12.51
N ALA A 202 6.13 6.78 -11.31
CA ALA A 202 4.85 6.50 -10.69
C ALA A 202 4.30 7.77 -10.03
N PHE A 203 3.05 7.72 -9.61
CA PHE A 203 2.43 8.74 -8.79
C PHE A 203 1.75 8.11 -7.59
N LEU A 204 1.83 8.80 -6.46
CA LEU A 204 1.04 8.54 -5.27
C LEU A 204 -0.19 9.44 -5.33
N ALA A 205 -1.38 8.87 -5.15
CA ALA A 205 -2.62 9.63 -5.13
C ALA A 205 -3.49 9.27 -3.93
N ARG A 206 -4.25 10.25 -3.46
CA ARG A 206 -5.40 10.08 -2.59
C ARG A 206 -6.68 10.19 -3.43
N ILE A 207 -7.59 9.24 -3.22
CA ILE A 207 -8.91 9.20 -3.84
C ILE A 207 -9.96 9.37 -2.76
N GLU A 208 -10.93 10.24 -3.01
CA GLU A 208 -12.03 10.55 -2.12
C GLU A 208 -13.36 10.30 -2.86
N CYS A 209 -14.23 9.47 -2.26
CA CYS A 209 -15.52 9.07 -2.82
C CYS A 209 -16.65 9.55 -1.89
N PRO A 210 -17.20 10.74 -2.09
CA PRO A 210 -18.27 11.24 -1.24
C PRO A 210 -19.55 10.41 -1.38
N GLY A 211 -20.21 10.12 -0.26
CA GLY A 211 -21.61 9.66 -0.24
C GLY A 211 -21.89 8.21 -0.61
N ARG A 212 -20.97 7.27 -0.36
CA ARG A 212 -21.23 5.83 -0.52
C ARG A 212 -21.41 5.08 0.78
#